data_991d4c465499f2e628a72f5146f13e39
#
_entry.id   991d4c465499f2e628a72f5146f13e39
#
_cell.length_a   1.000
_cell.length_b   1.000
_cell.length_c   1.000
_cell.angle_alpha   90.00
_cell.angle_beta   90.00
_cell.angle_gamma   90.00
#
_symmetry.space_group_name_H-M   'P 1'
#
loop_
_entity.id
_entity.type
_entity.pdbx_description
1 polymer ?
#
loop_
_entity_poly.entity_id
_entity_poly.type
_entity_poly.pdbx_seq_one_letter_code
_entity_poly.pdbx_strand_id
1 'polypeptide(L)'
;MTRNSLFWAGVLICLAAPARAQDTQYWTQQYGGSADLLGGMVVGSVVDLSTTFYNPAGLAFYTSPSLVLSAKGYEYTSINVKGGTGLAANLNSTRFSEGPGLFAGSLTFNPLKGHRFAYSLLTRQDFDLRFDTRGGGQGDVLPEYPGVEQYGGEILVDQNLTDTWGGLTWAHALSEKAGVGVTTYVAYRNQRSRSNNLLEALSAGGETAVAIRTSDISYSNFRLLWKAGFMLQSSPISVGATVTTPSLNLTGSGWALVNRTTDGVDLDGDGTPDNAVSANYQKDVKAVYKSPVSAAIGAAWDAGNTKVYASAEWFDAIDRYNVLETEPFVSQTEGDTLLNEATHAASSVVNAGIGIEQILNPKVRLFGAFRTDASSFVPYNGRQVSFSTWDISHLSAGSGFTLGRFALTLGFSYSFGDHSVTQPFDTMDASATTFNPVGTRDVKYQRFKVLAGLNVGLD
;
A
#
# COMPACT_ATOMS: atom_id res chain seq x y z
N MET A 1 -18.71 -34.59 -19.43
CA MET A 1 -18.01 -33.52 -18.68
C MET A 1 -19.03 -32.85 -17.80
N THR A 2 -18.96 -33.09 -16.51
CA THR A 2 -19.99 -32.72 -15.56
C THR A 2 -19.92 -31.22 -15.20
N ARG A 3 -21.09 -30.60 -15.03
CA ARG A 3 -21.33 -29.17 -14.74
C ARG A 3 -20.51 -28.60 -13.58
N ASN A 4 -19.88 -29.45 -12.77
CA ASN A 4 -19.00 -29.07 -11.66
C ASN A 4 -17.55 -28.74 -12.06
N SER A 5 -17.07 -29.24 -13.21
CA SER A 5 -15.68 -28.99 -13.64
C SER A 5 -15.47 -27.57 -14.21
N LEU A 6 -16.52 -26.95 -14.76
CA LEU A 6 -16.46 -25.56 -15.24
C LEU A 6 -16.49 -24.54 -14.10
N PHE A 7 -17.11 -24.88 -12.96
CA PHE A 7 -17.13 -24.01 -11.78
C PHE A 7 -15.75 -23.90 -11.12
N TRP A 8 -15.02 -25.01 -11.02
CA TRP A 8 -13.67 -25.03 -10.44
C TRP A 8 -12.61 -24.40 -11.38
N ALA A 9 -12.78 -24.50 -12.70
CA ALA A 9 -11.91 -23.83 -13.66
C ALA A 9 -12.04 -22.31 -13.62
N GLY A 10 -13.25 -21.78 -13.39
CA GLY A 10 -13.49 -20.32 -13.21
C GLY A 10 -12.89 -19.75 -11.92
N VAL A 11 -12.87 -20.54 -10.84
CA VAL A 11 -12.30 -20.11 -9.54
C VAL A 11 -10.76 -20.12 -9.58
N LEU A 12 -10.13 -21.02 -10.32
CA LEU A 12 -8.67 -21.12 -10.43
C LEU A 12 -8.05 -20.03 -11.32
N ILE A 13 -8.80 -19.47 -12.28
CA ILE A 13 -8.31 -18.40 -13.16
C ILE A 13 -8.28 -17.04 -12.45
N CYS A 14 -9.10 -16.84 -11.41
CA CYS A 14 -9.12 -15.60 -10.62
C CYS A 14 -7.98 -15.46 -9.60
N LEU A 15 -7.14 -16.49 -9.39
CA LEU A 15 -6.12 -16.50 -8.33
C LEU A 15 -4.72 -16.00 -8.76
N ALA A 16 -4.55 -15.54 -9.99
CA ALA A 16 -3.22 -15.29 -10.56
C ALA A 16 -2.88 -13.83 -10.89
N ALA A 17 -3.67 -12.83 -10.47
CA ALA A 17 -3.37 -11.43 -10.80
C ALA A 17 -3.00 -10.62 -9.56
N PRO A 18 -1.86 -9.92 -9.51
CA PRO A 18 -1.46 -9.07 -8.38
C PRO A 18 -2.31 -7.79 -8.31
N ALA A 19 -2.82 -7.50 -7.15
CA ALA A 19 -3.56 -6.28 -6.82
C ALA A 19 -2.60 -5.23 -6.19
N ARG A 20 -2.83 -3.91 -6.35
CA ARG A 20 -1.82 -2.88 -6.07
C ARG A 20 -2.38 -1.68 -5.30
N ALA A 21 -1.72 -1.30 -4.17
CA ALA A 21 -2.04 -0.19 -3.28
C ALA A 21 -0.79 0.64 -2.93
N GLN A 22 -0.97 1.75 -2.22
CA GLN A 22 0.12 2.62 -1.74
C GLN A 22 0.86 1.97 -0.56
N ASP A 23 2.13 2.36 -0.32
CA ASP A 23 3.00 1.73 0.68
C ASP A 23 2.92 2.35 2.08
N THR A 24 2.49 3.61 2.21
CA THR A 24 2.38 4.33 3.49
C THR A 24 0.95 4.57 3.96
N GLN A 25 -0.04 4.32 3.13
CA GLN A 25 -1.45 4.46 3.43
C GLN A 25 -2.05 3.14 3.94
N TYR A 26 -2.97 3.24 4.93
CA TYR A 26 -3.56 2.06 5.56
C TYR A 26 -4.98 1.75 5.05
N TRP A 27 -5.68 2.70 4.41
CA TRP A 27 -7.06 2.52 3.96
C TRP A 27 -7.24 2.45 2.45
N THR A 28 -6.17 2.34 1.70
CA THR A 28 -6.18 2.29 0.23
C THR A 28 -6.94 1.09 -0.32
N GLN A 29 -6.84 -0.07 0.34
CA GLN A 29 -7.61 -1.26 -0.02
C GLN A 29 -8.82 -1.41 0.88
N GLN A 30 -9.97 -1.74 0.27
CA GLN A 30 -11.19 -2.09 0.96
C GLN A 30 -11.67 -3.47 0.51
N TYR A 31 -12.51 -4.12 1.31
CA TYR A 31 -12.82 -5.54 1.21
C TYR A 31 -14.30 -5.80 1.26
N GLY A 32 -14.73 -6.90 0.60
CA GLY A 32 -16.14 -7.28 0.52
C GLY A 32 -16.84 -6.60 -0.65
N GLY A 33 -18.08 -6.98 -0.90
CA GLY A 33 -18.88 -6.36 -1.96
C GLY A 33 -19.47 -5.02 -1.50
N SER A 34 -20.46 -5.09 -0.63
CA SER A 34 -21.14 -3.89 -0.11
C SER A 34 -20.22 -3.05 0.77
N ALA A 35 -19.35 -3.68 1.56
CA ALA A 35 -18.44 -2.96 2.46
C ALA A 35 -17.40 -2.13 1.69
N ASP A 36 -16.90 -2.60 0.53
CA ASP A 36 -15.98 -1.82 -0.32
C ASP A 36 -16.69 -0.57 -0.89
N LEU A 37 -17.97 -0.72 -1.37
CA LEU A 37 -18.76 0.40 -1.85
C LEU A 37 -19.15 1.39 -0.75
N LEU A 38 -19.24 0.93 0.50
CA LEU A 38 -19.41 1.77 1.71
C LEU A 38 -18.06 2.33 2.21
N GLY A 39 -16.98 2.21 1.42
CA GLY A 39 -15.66 2.71 1.78
C GLY A 39 -15.03 2.05 3.00
N GLY A 40 -15.52 0.88 3.43
CA GLY A 40 -15.08 0.21 4.65
C GLY A 40 -15.70 0.75 5.95
N MET A 41 -16.69 1.64 5.88
CA MET A 41 -17.32 2.29 7.04
C MET A 41 -18.23 1.35 7.87
N VAL A 42 -17.84 0.09 7.99
CA VAL A 42 -18.68 -0.98 8.54
C VAL A 42 -18.16 -1.57 9.86
N VAL A 43 -17.28 -0.86 10.58
CA VAL A 43 -16.77 -1.28 11.89
C VAL A 43 -17.91 -1.47 12.92
N GLY A 44 -18.98 -0.68 12.83
CA GLY A 44 -20.17 -0.75 13.67
C GLY A 44 -21.31 -1.59 13.11
N SER A 45 -21.12 -2.32 12.00
CA SER A 45 -22.22 -3.02 11.32
C SER A 45 -21.76 -4.31 10.66
N VAL A 46 -22.70 -5.19 10.35
CA VAL A 46 -22.48 -6.44 9.61
C VAL A 46 -23.17 -6.33 8.26
N VAL A 47 -22.41 -6.36 7.17
CA VAL A 47 -22.94 -6.30 5.80
C VAL A 47 -22.63 -7.57 5.00
N ASP A 48 -21.47 -8.16 5.21
CA ASP A 48 -21.03 -9.43 4.62
C ASP A 48 -19.86 -10.03 5.43
N LEU A 49 -19.20 -11.11 4.94
CA LEU A 49 -18.06 -11.74 5.61
C LEU A 49 -16.78 -10.89 5.65
N SER A 50 -16.77 -9.69 5.06
CA SER A 50 -15.66 -8.74 5.28
C SER A 50 -15.57 -8.27 6.74
N THR A 51 -16.60 -8.56 7.55
CA THR A 51 -16.56 -8.42 9.01
C THR A 51 -15.34 -9.14 9.63
N THR A 52 -14.83 -10.21 9.02
CA THR A 52 -13.58 -10.88 9.42
C THR A 52 -12.38 -9.94 9.47
N PHE A 53 -12.41 -8.87 8.67
CA PHE A 53 -11.38 -7.83 8.65
C PHE A 53 -11.82 -6.57 9.40
N TYR A 54 -13.02 -6.02 9.12
CA TYR A 54 -13.41 -4.74 9.70
C TYR A 54 -13.71 -4.83 11.20
N ASN A 55 -14.51 -5.84 11.61
CA ASN A 55 -14.80 -6.09 13.01
C ASN A 55 -15.15 -7.57 13.23
N PRO A 56 -14.23 -8.40 13.75
CA PRO A 56 -14.46 -9.82 13.96
C PRO A 56 -15.71 -10.17 14.78
N ALA A 57 -16.12 -9.27 15.69
CA ALA A 57 -17.32 -9.47 16.50
C ALA A 57 -18.60 -9.57 15.68
N GLY A 58 -18.61 -8.94 14.48
CA GLY A 58 -19.76 -9.00 13.58
C GLY A 58 -20.09 -10.41 13.10
N LEU A 59 -19.09 -11.30 13.05
CA LEU A 59 -19.32 -12.70 12.69
C LEU A 59 -20.26 -13.42 13.66
N ALA A 60 -20.35 -12.99 14.94
CA ALA A 60 -21.27 -13.55 15.91
C ALA A 60 -22.76 -13.44 15.50
N PHE A 61 -23.09 -12.40 14.71
CA PHE A 61 -24.43 -12.11 14.21
C PHE A 61 -24.67 -12.62 12.79
N TYR A 62 -23.63 -13.17 12.16
CA TYR A 62 -23.70 -13.72 10.82
C TYR A 62 -24.20 -15.17 10.88
N THR A 63 -25.46 -15.41 10.54
CA THR A 63 -26.12 -16.70 10.81
C THR A 63 -26.11 -17.66 9.63
N SER A 64 -26.08 -17.15 8.39
CA SER A 64 -26.14 -17.97 7.19
C SER A 64 -24.75 -18.36 6.70
N PRO A 65 -24.48 -19.66 6.45
CA PRO A 65 -23.25 -20.07 5.79
C PRO A 65 -23.10 -19.37 4.43
N SER A 66 -21.95 -18.80 4.18
CA SER A 66 -21.72 -18.08 2.94
C SER A 66 -20.25 -18.03 2.52
N LEU A 67 -20.06 -17.69 1.25
CA LEU A 67 -18.77 -17.42 0.63
C LEU A 67 -18.82 -16.03 0.02
N VAL A 68 -17.80 -15.20 0.32
CA VAL A 68 -17.62 -13.87 -0.27
C VAL A 68 -16.37 -13.85 -1.12
N LEU A 69 -16.51 -13.38 -2.34
CA LEU A 69 -15.44 -13.04 -3.25
C LEU A 69 -15.61 -11.57 -3.66
N SER A 70 -14.63 -10.75 -3.36
CA SER A 70 -14.53 -9.41 -3.93
C SER A 70 -13.29 -9.28 -4.77
N ALA A 71 -13.42 -8.60 -5.90
CA ALA A 71 -12.33 -8.36 -6.81
C ALA A 71 -12.37 -6.92 -7.32
N LYS A 72 -11.19 -6.38 -7.59
CA LYS A 72 -11.02 -5.20 -8.43
C LYS A 72 -11.05 -5.68 -9.87
N GLY A 73 -12.09 -5.29 -10.63
CA GLY A 73 -12.19 -5.66 -12.04
C GLY A 73 -11.09 -4.98 -12.85
N TYR A 74 -10.95 -3.67 -12.66
CA TYR A 74 -9.93 -2.83 -13.30
C TYR A 74 -9.52 -1.69 -12.39
N GLU A 75 -8.22 -1.43 -12.30
CA GLU A 75 -7.65 -0.30 -11.59
C GLU A 75 -6.68 0.44 -12.52
N TYR A 76 -6.91 1.72 -12.71
CA TYR A 76 -6.01 2.63 -13.42
C TYR A 76 -5.44 3.63 -12.43
N THR A 77 -4.12 3.65 -12.27
CA THR A 77 -3.39 4.56 -11.39
C THR A 77 -2.47 5.46 -12.21
N SER A 78 -2.49 6.76 -11.95
CA SER A 78 -1.59 7.75 -12.54
C SER A 78 -0.91 8.57 -11.43
N ILE A 79 0.40 8.64 -11.47
CA ILE A 79 1.23 9.45 -10.59
C ILE A 79 2.09 10.35 -11.48
N ASN A 80 1.99 11.66 -11.26
CA ASN A 80 2.74 12.67 -12.00
C ASN A 80 3.52 13.54 -11.02
N VAL A 81 4.82 13.70 -11.26
CA VAL A 81 5.71 14.58 -10.50
C VAL A 81 6.26 15.63 -11.44
N LYS A 82 5.82 16.88 -11.29
CA LYS A 82 6.26 17.99 -12.11
C LYS A 82 7.72 18.34 -11.81
N GLY A 83 8.54 18.40 -12.86
CA GLY A 83 9.96 18.72 -12.75
C GLY A 83 10.75 17.74 -11.87
N GLY A 84 10.31 16.48 -11.75
CA GLY A 84 10.86 15.48 -10.82
C GLY A 84 12.28 15.05 -11.13
N THR A 85 12.79 15.29 -12.35
CA THR A 85 14.15 14.87 -12.74
C THR A 85 15.24 15.90 -12.38
N GLY A 86 14.86 17.09 -11.92
CA GLY A 86 15.83 18.20 -11.86
C GLY A 86 16.22 18.76 -13.23
N LEU A 87 16.02 18.02 -14.31
CA LEU A 87 16.29 18.38 -15.71
C LEU A 87 15.06 18.96 -16.43
N ALA A 88 14.16 19.60 -15.68
CA ALA A 88 12.88 20.14 -16.12
C ALA A 88 11.88 19.13 -16.73
N ALA A 89 12.18 17.84 -16.72
CA ALA A 89 11.27 16.80 -17.17
C ALA A 89 10.35 16.30 -16.03
N ASN A 90 9.16 15.86 -16.39
CA ASN A 90 8.19 15.30 -15.44
C ASN A 90 8.43 13.80 -15.29
N LEU A 91 8.29 13.28 -14.06
CA LEU A 91 8.17 11.86 -13.82
C LEU A 91 6.72 11.44 -13.93
N ASN A 92 6.44 10.42 -14.71
CA ASN A 92 5.11 9.89 -14.92
C ASN A 92 5.10 8.38 -14.71
N SER A 93 4.18 7.90 -13.90
CA SER A 93 3.87 6.48 -13.79
C SER A 93 2.39 6.25 -14.07
N THR A 94 2.11 5.39 -15.02
CA THR A 94 0.75 4.96 -15.33
C THR A 94 0.70 3.45 -15.24
N ARG A 95 -0.22 2.93 -14.45
CA ARG A 95 -0.39 1.50 -14.24
C ARG A 95 -1.83 1.08 -14.41
N PHE A 96 -1.98 -0.11 -14.96
CA PHE A 96 -3.23 -0.80 -15.10
C PHE A 96 -3.14 -2.13 -14.37
N SER A 97 -4.08 -2.43 -13.49
CA SER A 97 -4.05 -3.65 -12.68
C SER A 97 -5.43 -4.22 -12.41
N GLU A 98 -5.48 -5.48 -12.07
CA GLU A 98 -6.65 -6.23 -11.63
C GLU A 98 -6.25 -7.13 -10.45
N GLY A 99 -7.19 -7.62 -9.66
CA GLY A 99 -6.85 -8.58 -8.64
C GLY A 99 -7.91 -8.79 -7.55
N PRO A 100 -7.79 -9.91 -6.80
CA PRO A 100 -8.69 -10.21 -5.70
C PRO A 100 -8.49 -9.21 -4.54
N GLY A 101 -9.58 -8.71 -3.99
CA GLY A 101 -9.58 -7.90 -2.77
C GLY A 101 -9.72 -8.76 -1.52
N LEU A 102 -10.77 -9.60 -1.47
CA LEU A 102 -11.09 -10.49 -0.36
C LEU A 102 -11.68 -11.80 -0.88
N PHE A 103 -11.20 -12.88 -0.32
CA PHE A 103 -11.84 -14.18 -0.32
C PHE A 103 -12.13 -14.60 1.12
N ALA A 104 -13.41 -14.83 1.48
CA ALA A 104 -13.78 -15.22 2.83
C ALA A 104 -14.91 -16.26 2.81
N GLY A 105 -14.86 -17.20 3.75
CA GLY A 105 -15.88 -18.22 3.91
C GLY A 105 -16.19 -18.52 5.38
N SER A 106 -17.46 -18.74 5.69
CA SER A 106 -17.88 -19.24 6.99
C SER A 106 -17.57 -20.74 7.10
N LEU A 107 -17.12 -21.16 8.28
CA LEU A 107 -16.94 -22.56 8.61
C LEU A 107 -18.20 -23.11 9.28
N THR A 108 -18.80 -24.12 8.67
CA THR A 108 -20.03 -24.79 9.18
C THR A 108 -19.75 -25.75 10.34
N PHE A 109 -18.47 -25.98 10.67
CA PHE A 109 -18.07 -26.76 11.80
C PHE A 109 -18.40 -26.01 13.10
N ASN A 110 -19.40 -26.49 13.83
CA ASN A 110 -19.88 -25.85 15.04
C ASN A 110 -19.82 -26.82 16.24
N PRO A 111 -18.62 -27.11 16.77
CA PRO A 111 -18.48 -27.99 17.92
C PRO A 111 -18.99 -27.33 19.21
N LEU A 112 -19.11 -26.01 19.24
CA LEU A 112 -19.48 -25.20 20.38
C LEU A 112 -20.70 -24.32 20.03
N LYS A 113 -21.83 -24.54 20.72
CA LYS A 113 -23.04 -23.71 20.51
C LYS A 113 -22.74 -22.24 20.74
N GLY A 114 -23.20 -21.37 19.82
CA GLY A 114 -23.03 -19.91 19.92
C GLY A 114 -21.66 -19.39 19.45
N HIS A 115 -20.72 -20.26 19.07
CA HIS A 115 -19.44 -19.87 18.49
C HIS A 115 -19.51 -19.91 16.95
N ARG A 116 -18.86 -18.96 16.30
CA ARG A 116 -18.77 -18.84 14.85
C ARG A 116 -17.31 -18.79 14.41
N PHE A 117 -17.03 -19.44 13.28
CA PHE A 117 -15.69 -19.47 12.69
C PHE A 117 -15.77 -19.08 11.21
N ALA A 118 -14.77 -18.36 10.74
CA ALA A 118 -14.59 -18.02 9.34
C ALA A 118 -13.10 -17.93 8.98
N TYR A 119 -12.79 -18.13 7.72
CA TYR A 119 -11.46 -17.86 7.18
C TYR A 119 -11.52 -16.70 6.19
N SER A 120 -10.38 -16.05 6.00
CA SER A 120 -10.24 -14.97 5.02
C SER A 120 -8.84 -14.93 4.43
N LEU A 121 -8.75 -14.50 3.17
CA LEU A 121 -7.52 -14.17 2.48
C LEU A 121 -7.72 -12.80 1.83
N LEU A 122 -6.84 -11.86 2.11
CA LEU A 122 -6.94 -10.49 1.59
C LEU A 122 -5.57 -9.91 1.26
N THR A 123 -5.55 -8.98 0.32
CA THR A 123 -4.37 -8.19 -0.01
C THR A 123 -4.42 -6.88 0.75
N ARG A 124 -3.58 -6.74 1.78
CA ARG A 124 -3.57 -5.58 2.68
C ARG A 124 -2.94 -4.35 2.07
N GLN A 125 -1.81 -4.54 1.41
CA GLN A 125 -1.12 -3.51 0.63
C GLN A 125 -0.65 -4.10 -0.68
N ASP A 126 -0.66 -3.27 -1.70
CA ASP A 126 -0.16 -3.62 -3.03
C ASP A 126 0.18 -2.33 -3.76
N PHE A 127 1.45 -2.16 -4.06
CA PHE A 127 1.98 -0.95 -4.67
C PHE A 127 2.96 -1.31 -5.79
N ASP A 128 2.75 -0.72 -6.94
CA ASP A 128 3.66 -0.80 -8.07
C ASP A 128 3.79 0.59 -8.68
N LEU A 129 5.02 1.08 -8.69
CA LEU A 129 5.37 2.36 -9.26
C LEU A 129 6.59 2.18 -10.14
N ARG A 130 6.55 2.74 -11.34
CA ARG A 130 7.71 2.84 -12.19
C ARG A 130 7.80 4.25 -12.80
N PHE A 131 8.86 4.94 -12.48
CA PHE A 131 9.34 6.09 -13.24
C PHE A 131 10.51 5.67 -14.10
N ASP A 132 10.50 6.07 -15.36
CA ASP A 132 11.55 5.79 -16.33
C ASP A 132 11.62 7.01 -17.24
N THR A 133 12.59 7.87 -16.99
CA THR A 133 12.67 9.17 -17.68
C THR A 133 14.12 9.51 -18.00
N ARG A 134 14.32 10.03 -19.20
CA ARG A 134 15.59 10.59 -19.67
C ARG A 134 15.38 12.05 -20.04
N GLY A 135 16.39 12.87 -19.79
CA GLY A 135 16.42 14.28 -20.16
C GLY A 135 17.84 14.71 -20.39
N GLY A 136 18.01 15.86 -21.03
CA GLY A 136 19.32 16.45 -21.27
C GLY A 136 19.20 17.87 -21.78
N GLY A 137 20.32 18.55 -21.83
CA GLY A 137 20.39 19.95 -22.24
C GLY A 137 21.80 20.45 -22.44
N GLN A 138 21.93 21.77 -22.49
CA GLN A 138 23.19 22.47 -22.47
C GLN A 138 23.15 23.54 -21.38
N GLY A 139 24.22 23.65 -20.61
CA GLY A 139 24.36 24.62 -19.52
C GLY A 139 25.71 24.50 -18.85
N ASP A 140 26.11 25.52 -18.11
CA ASP A 140 27.26 25.51 -17.22
C ASP A 140 26.83 24.76 -15.94
N VAL A 141 27.09 23.47 -15.89
CA VAL A 141 26.64 22.55 -14.82
C VAL A 141 27.80 21.94 -14.01
N LEU A 142 29.02 22.07 -14.50
CA LEU A 142 30.24 21.59 -13.86
C LEU A 142 31.21 22.77 -13.62
N PRO A 143 31.19 23.37 -12.41
CA PRO A 143 32.03 24.55 -12.11
C PRO A 143 33.53 24.33 -12.33
N GLU A 144 33.99 23.10 -12.24
CA GLU A 144 35.40 22.69 -12.44
C GLU A 144 35.84 22.74 -13.91
N TYR A 145 34.92 22.77 -14.87
CA TYR A 145 35.22 22.88 -16.30
C TYR A 145 34.75 24.23 -16.86
N PRO A 146 35.57 24.96 -17.57
CA PRO A 146 35.16 26.24 -18.12
C PRO A 146 34.25 26.06 -19.34
N GLY A 147 33.07 26.70 -19.33
CA GLY A 147 32.21 26.76 -20.48
C GLY A 147 30.83 26.18 -20.29
N VAL A 148 30.21 25.79 -21.39
CA VAL A 148 28.86 25.20 -21.41
C VAL A 148 28.99 23.73 -21.77
N GLU A 149 28.54 22.86 -20.88
CA GLU A 149 28.52 21.41 -21.08
C GLU A 149 27.25 20.97 -21.85
N GLN A 150 27.39 19.86 -22.56
CA GLN A 150 26.26 19.04 -22.98
C GLN A 150 26.03 17.99 -21.86
N TYR A 151 24.85 17.97 -21.29
CA TYR A 151 24.54 17.03 -20.19
C TYR A 151 23.31 16.22 -20.46
N GLY A 152 23.26 15.03 -19.90
CA GLY A 152 22.15 14.10 -19.94
C GLY A 152 21.96 13.39 -18.62
N GLY A 153 20.76 12.86 -18.41
CA GLY A 153 20.46 12.04 -17.24
C GLY A 153 19.33 11.07 -17.49
N GLU A 154 19.38 9.98 -16.74
CA GLU A 154 18.34 8.96 -16.70
C GLU A 154 17.97 8.68 -15.24
N ILE A 155 16.67 8.68 -14.94
CA ILE A 155 16.12 8.29 -13.64
C ILE A 155 15.20 7.11 -13.86
N LEU A 156 15.53 5.97 -13.24
CA LEU A 156 14.67 4.81 -13.12
C LEU A 156 14.36 4.59 -11.64
N VAL A 157 13.07 4.62 -11.28
CA VAL A 157 12.57 4.20 -9.96
C VAL A 157 11.54 3.10 -10.21
N ASP A 158 11.74 1.94 -9.58
CA ASP A 158 10.85 0.78 -9.68
C ASP A 158 10.56 0.26 -8.27
N GLN A 159 9.29 0.38 -7.84
CA GLN A 159 8.82 -0.04 -6.53
C GLN A 159 7.73 -1.08 -6.70
N ASN A 160 7.91 -2.25 -6.11
CA ASN A 160 6.91 -3.29 -6.09
C ASN A 160 6.71 -3.80 -4.67
N LEU A 161 5.47 -3.81 -4.20
CA LEU A 161 5.10 -4.23 -2.85
C LEU A 161 3.82 -5.03 -2.90
N THR A 162 3.81 -6.17 -2.23
CA THR A 162 2.60 -6.94 -1.93
C THR A 162 2.61 -7.38 -0.47
N ASP A 163 1.50 -7.17 0.24
CA ASP A 163 1.30 -7.62 1.63
C ASP A 163 -0.05 -8.35 1.71
N THR A 164 -0.01 -9.68 1.84
CA THR A 164 -1.18 -10.56 1.82
C THR A 164 -1.38 -11.16 3.20
N TRP A 165 -2.62 -11.14 3.69
CA TRP A 165 -3.00 -11.64 5.01
C TRP A 165 -3.97 -12.81 4.90
N GLY A 166 -3.59 -13.95 5.49
CA GLY A 166 -4.47 -15.09 5.71
C GLY A 166 -5.00 -15.05 7.14
N GLY A 167 -6.33 -15.06 7.32
CA GLY A 167 -6.98 -14.90 8.62
C GLY A 167 -7.86 -16.08 9.00
N LEU A 168 -7.85 -16.43 10.29
CA LEU A 168 -8.83 -17.29 10.92
C LEU A 168 -9.55 -16.49 12.01
N THR A 169 -10.87 -16.38 11.87
CA THR A 169 -11.73 -15.59 12.74
C THR A 169 -12.56 -16.51 13.63
N TRP A 170 -12.58 -16.18 14.92
CA TRP A 170 -13.51 -16.70 15.91
C TRP A 170 -14.39 -15.56 16.44
N ALA A 171 -15.69 -15.82 16.64
CA ALA A 171 -16.60 -14.90 17.29
C ALA A 171 -17.63 -15.60 18.16
N HIS A 172 -18.13 -14.88 19.16
CA HIS A 172 -19.15 -15.35 20.09
C HIS A 172 -20.16 -14.25 20.41
N ALA A 173 -21.44 -14.59 20.34
CA ALA A 173 -22.53 -13.73 20.78
C ALA A 173 -22.66 -13.77 22.31
N LEU A 174 -22.39 -12.66 22.98
CA LEU A 174 -22.58 -12.51 24.44
C LEU A 174 -24.06 -12.36 24.79
N SER A 175 -24.84 -11.79 23.85
CA SER A 175 -26.28 -11.67 23.90
C SER A 175 -26.83 -11.53 22.47
N GLU A 176 -28.15 -11.40 22.32
CA GLU A 176 -28.76 -11.09 21.02
C GLU A 176 -28.29 -9.77 20.40
N LYS A 177 -27.71 -8.87 21.22
CA LYS A 177 -27.28 -7.52 20.78
C LYS A 177 -25.78 -7.30 20.88
N ALA A 178 -25.06 -8.07 21.67
CA ALA A 178 -23.63 -7.87 21.93
C ALA A 178 -22.79 -9.08 21.51
N GLY A 179 -21.68 -8.84 20.83
CA GLY A 179 -20.75 -9.87 20.38
C GLY A 179 -19.30 -9.45 20.52
N VAL A 180 -18.43 -10.44 20.60
CA VAL A 180 -16.97 -10.31 20.59
C VAL A 180 -16.38 -11.23 19.53
N GLY A 181 -15.20 -10.91 19.06
CA GLY A 181 -14.49 -11.74 18.11
C GLY A 181 -13.02 -11.40 18.01
N VAL A 182 -12.26 -12.36 17.49
CA VAL A 182 -10.82 -12.21 17.25
C VAL A 182 -10.49 -12.86 15.91
N THR A 183 -9.70 -12.18 15.10
CA THR A 183 -9.05 -12.75 13.93
C THR A 183 -7.55 -12.85 14.17
N THR A 184 -7.00 -14.04 13.95
CA THR A 184 -5.56 -14.27 13.90
C THR A 184 -5.11 -14.23 12.45
N TYR A 185 -4.15 -13.38 12.12
CA TYR A 185 -3.60 -13.23 10.79
C TYR A 185 -2.17 -13.72 10.71
N VAL A 186 -1.87 -14.49 9.66
CA VAL A 186 -0.52 -14.66 9.13
C VAL A 186 -0.39 -13.72 7.95
N ALA A 187 0.54 -12.80 8.01
CA ALA A 187 0.82 -11.81 6.99
C ALA A 187 2.12 -12.15 6.26
N TYR A 188 2.08 -12.12 4.93
CA TYR A 188 3.24 -12.27 4.06
C TYR A 188 3.44 -11.01 3.26
N ARG A 189 4.62 -10.40 3.43
CA ARG A 189 5.05 -9.22 2.69
C ARG A 189 6.19 -9.58 1.76
N ASN A 190 6.11 -9.09 0.52
CA ASN A 190 7.18 -9.09 -0.45
C ASN A 190 7.34 -7.67 -0.97
N GLN A 191 8.55 -7.14 -0.95
CA GLN A 191 8.84 -5.80 -1.47
C GLN A 191 10.18 -5.78 -2.20
N ARG A 192 10.19 -5.12 -3.34
CA ARG A 192 11.40 -4.73 -4.07
C ARG A 192 11.37 -3.23 -4.33
N SER A 193 12.49 -2.58 -4.09
CA SER A 193 12.71 -1.17 -4.35
C SER A 193 14.01 -1.02 -5.13
N ARG A 194 13.92 -0.52 -6.35
CA ARG A 194 15.08 -0.24 -7.21
C ARG A 194 15.08 1.21 -7.62
N SER A 195 16.23 1.83 -7.52
CA SER A 195 16.50 3.16 -8.07
C SER A 195 17.82 3.10 -8.84
N ASN A 196 17.83 3.70 -10.02
CA ASN A 196 19.03 3.86 -10.84
C ASN A 196 19.04 5.27 -11.42
N ASN A 197 20.10 6.03 -11.09
CA ASN A 197 20.33 7.37 -11.59
C ASN A 197 21.63 7.38 -12.33
N LEU A 198 21.59 7.89 -13.53
CA LEU A 198 22.74 8.20 -14.36
C LEU A 198 22.70 9.69 -14.66
N LEU A 199 23.79 10.38 -14.41
CA LEU A 199 24.07 11.72 -14.88
C LEU A 199 25.38 11.69 -15.67
N GLU A 200 25.42 12.38 -16.80
CA GLU A 200 26.60 12.47 -17.66
C GLU A 200 26.69 13.88 -18.23
N ALA A 201 27.91 14.38 -18.35
CA ALA A 201 28.18 15.66 -18.99
C ALA A 201 29.47 15.57 -19.84
N LEU A 202 29.48 16.37 -20.91
CA LEU A 202 30.63 16.54 -21.78
C LEU A 202 30.97 18.03 -21.83
N SER A 203 32.19 18.37 -21.40
CA SER A 203 32.67 19.75 -21.42
C SER A 203 32.99 20.22 -22.84
N ALA A 204 33.13 21.54 -23.04
CA ALA A 204 33.55 22.12 -24.30
C ALA A 204 35.01 21.71 -24.66
N GLY A 205 35.81 21.33 -23.70
CA GLY A 205 37.18 20.81 -23.85
C GLY A 205 37.23 19.35 -24.23
N GLY A 206 36.13 18.60 -24.13
CA GLY A 206 36.03 17.18 -24.42
C GLY A 206 36.21 16.28 -23.19
N GLU A 207 36.29 16.84 -21.98
CA GLU A 207 36.30 16.08 -20.74
C GLU A 207 34.91 15.55 -20.47
N THR A 208 34.83 14.34 -19.90
CA THR A 208 33.55 13.71 -19.51
C THR A 208 33.42 13.66 -17.99
N ALA A 209 32.24 13.96 -17.49
CA ALA A 209 31.88 13.73 -16.09
C ALA A 209 30.69 12.77 -16.03
N VAL A 210 30.75 11.79 -15.12
CA VAL A 210 29.72 10.76 -14.96
C VAL A 210 29.44 10.52 -13.49
N ALA A 211 28.17 10.50 -13.13
CA ALA A 211 27.73 10.05 -11.81
C ALA A 211 26.65 8.98 -11.95
N ILE A 212 26.91 7.79 -11.41
CA ILE A 212 25.98 6.66 -11.39
C ILE A 212 25.68 6.30 -9.95
N ARG A 213 24.38 6.19 -9.64
CA ARG A 213 23.92 5.66 -8.36
C ARG A 213 22.85 4.60 -8.58
N THR A 214 23.16 3.37 -8.19
CA THR A 214 22.19 2.27 -8.22
C THR A 214 21.93 1.80 -6.79
N SER A 215 20.67 1.65 -6.45
CA SER A 215 20.21 1.04 -5.21
C SER A 215 19.14 0.01 -5.56
N ASP A 216 19.30 -1.22 -5.13
CA ASP A 216 18.29 -2.28 -5.34
C ASP A 216 18.20 -3.13 -4.08
N ILE A 217 17.02 -3.23 -3.51
CA ILE A 217 16.71 -4.06 -2.35
C ILE A 217 15.51 -4.93 -2.63
N SER A 218 15.52 -6.13 -2.09
CA SER A 218 14.36 -7.00 -2.10
C SER A 218 14.32 -7.80 -0.82
N TYR A 219 13.12 -7.96 -0.26
CA TYR A 219 12.92 -8.78 0.91
C TYR A 219 11.53 -9.40 0.96
N SER A 220 11.43 -10.50 1.70
CA SER A 220 10.17 -11.10 2.09
C SER A 220 10.14 -11.30 3.61
N ASN A 221 8.93 -11.24 4.18
CA ASN A 221 8.76 -11.35 5.63
C ASN A 221 7.41 -11.97 5.99
N PHE A 222 7.40 -12.91 6.92
CA PHE A 222 6.21 -13.48 7.55
C PHE A 222 6.01 -12.91 8.94
N ARG A 223 4.77 -12.55 9.25
CA ARG A 223 4.36 -11.91 10.51
C ARG A 223 3.07 -12.53 11.02
N LEU A 224 2.89 -12.48 12.35
CA LEU A 224 1.66 -12.84 13.05
C LEU A 224 1.08 -11.61 13.73
N LEU A 225 -0.23 -11.41 13.65
CA LEU A 225 -0.94 -10.33 14.34
C LEU A 225 -2.38 -10.72 14.63
N TRP A 226 -3.01 -10.01 15.56
CA TRP A 226 -4.38 -10.25 15.98
C TRP A 226 -5.21 -8.99 15.86
N LYS A 227 -6.47 -9.16 15.47
CA LYS A 227 -7.49 -8.12 15.53
C LYS A 227 -8.62 -8.59 16.42
N ALA A 228 -8.84 -7.89 17.52
CA ALA A 228 -9.96 -8.12 18.44
C ALA A 228 -11.06 -7.09 18.17
N GLY A 229 -12.33 -7.51 18.32
CA GLY A 229 -13.49 -6.66 18.09
C GLY A 229 -14.58 -6.85 19.12
N PHE A 230 -15.32 -5.77 19.32
CA PHE A 230 -16.59 -5.73 20.06
C PHE A 230 -17.64 -5.06 19.19
N MET A 231 -18.88 -5.54 19.25
CA MET A 231 -20.00 -4.97 18.52
C MET A 231 -21.27 -5.01 19.38
N LEU A 232 -22.01 -3.90 19.35
CA LEU A 232 -23.34 -3.79 19.94
C LEU A 232 -24.32 -3.42 18.84
N GLN A 233 -25.26 -4.33 18.55
CA GLN A 233 -26.36 -4.13 17.59
C GLN A 233 -27.62 -3.72 18.34
N SER A 234 -28.08 -2.52 18.14
CA SER A 234 -29.33 -2.00 18.71
C SER A 234 -29.99 -1.09 17.69
N SER A 235 -31.25 -1.39 17.34
CA SER A 235 -31.99 -0.50 16.45
C SER A 235 -32.41 0.79 17.19
N PRO A 236 -32.28 1.96 16.56
CA PRO A 236 -31.82 2.21 15.19
C PRO A 236 -30.29 2.37 15.04
N ILE A 237 -29.50 2.28 16.12
CA ILE A 237 -28.06 2.54 16.09
C ILE A 237 -27.31 1.27 16.49
N SER A 238 -26.30 0.90 15.72
CA SER A 238 -25.30 -0.09 16.08
C SER A 238 -23.92 0.55 16.17
N VAL A 239 -23.08 0.04 17.06
CA VAL A 239 -21.72 0.54 17.28
C VAL A 239 -20.73 -0.62 17.36
N GLY A 240 -19.49 -0.36 17.01
CA GLY A 240 -18.42 -1.32 17.10
C GLY A 240 -17.08 -0.66 17.40
N ALA A 241 -16.19 -1.45 17.97
CA ALA A 241 -14.81 -1.05 18.22
C ALA A 241 -13.88 -2.23 17.94
N THR A 242 -12.66 -1.93 17.45
CA THR A 242 -11.62 -2.92 17.22
C THR A 242 -10.26 -2.42 17.63
N VAL A 243 -9.38 -3.37 17.98
CA VAL A 243 -7.96 -3.12 18.22
C VAL A 243 -7.17 -4.16 17.44
N THR A 244 -6.15 -3.72 16.70
CA THR A 244 -5.18 -4.58 16.02
C THR A 244 -3.84 -4.48 16.75
N THR A 245 -3.22 -5.61 17.07
CA THR A 245 -1.91 -5.65 17.73
C THR A 245 -0.80 -5.23 16.76
N PRO A 246 0.37 -4.80 17.26
CA PRO A 246 1.56 -4.75 16.43
C PRO A 246 1.88 -6.15 15.90
N SER A 247 2.57 -6.23 14.77
CA SER A 247 2.96 -7.51 14.20
C SER A 247 4.15 -8.12 14.94
N LEU A 248 4.10 -9.45 15.14
CA LEU A 248 5.21 -10.27 15.59
C LEU A 248 5.91 -10.86 14.38
N ASN A 249 7.19 -10.53 14.18
CA ASN A 249 7.98 -11.09 13.08
C ASN A 249 8.29 -12.57 13.35
N LEU A 250 7.99 -13.44 12.39
CA LEU A 250 8.27 -14.87 12.46
C LEU A 250 9.59 -15.19 11.76
N THR A 251 9.70 -14.79 10.49
CA THR A 251 10.90 -14.97 9.65
C THR A 251 10.91 -13.99 8.52
N GLY A 252 12.07 -13.68 8.00
CA GLY A 252 12.23 -12.84 6.82
C GLY A 252 13.67 -12.82 6.35
N SER A 253 13.85 -12.72 5.04
CA SER A 253 15.17 -12.59 4.40
C SER A 253 15.09 -11.70 3.18
N GLY A 254 16.24 -11.18 2.78
CA GLY A 254 16.35 -10.33 1.61
C GLY A 254 17.78 -10.14 1.16
N TRP A 255 17.96 -9.18 0.27
CA TRP A 255 19.27 -8.75 -0.21
C TRP A 255 19.27 -7.25 -0.47
N ALA A 256 20.43 -6.66 -0.44
CA ALA A 256 20.66 -5.25 -0.68
C ALA A 256 21.89 -5.03 -1.56
N LEU A 257 21.73 -4.21 -2.60
CA LEU A 257 22.78 -3.77 -3.50
C LEU A 257 22.84 -2.24 -3.48
N VAL A 258 24.05 -1.73 -3.39
CA VAL A 258 24.36 -0.32 -3.65
C VAL A 258 25.57 -0.27 -4.57
N ASN A 259 25.53 0.63 -5.55
CA ASN A 259 26.66 0.97 -6.40
C ASN A 259 26.65 2.48 -6.63
N ARG A 260 27.76 3.13 -6.35
CA ARG A 260 28.03 4.53 -6.64
C ARG A 260 29.31 4.62 -7.42
N THR A 261 29.27 5.30 -8.54
CA THR A 261 30.46 5.59 -9.35
C THR A 261 30.39 7.05 -9.74
N THR A 262 31.45 7.80 -9.46
CA THR A 262 31.62 9.18 -9.89
C THR A 262 32.97 9.29 -10.58
N ASP A 263 32.99 9.95 -11.71
CA ASP A 263 34.20 10.19 -12.51
C ASP A 263 34.11 11.59 -13.10
N GLY A 264 35.16 12.37 -12.93
CA GLY A 264 35.25 13.71 -13.48
C GLY A 264 34.34 14.76 -12.84
N VAL A 265 33.88 14.57 -11.60
CA VAL A 265 33.06 15.52 -10.84
C VAL A 265 33.76 15.90 -9.56
N ASP A 266 33.89 17.17 -9.24
CA ASP A 266 34.41 17.68 -7.97
C ASP A 266 33.37 17.41 -6.85
N LEU A 267 33.66 16.42 -5.99
CA LEU A 267 32.78 15.98 -4.92
C LEU A 267 32.97 16.77 -3.61
N ASP A 268 34.18 17.27 -3.35
CA ASP A 268 34.52 17.95 -2.11
C ASP A 268 34.64 19.48 -2.24
N GLY A 269 34.53 20.01 -3.47
CA GLY A 269 34.53 21.44 -3.76
C GLY A 269 35.93 22.06 -3.75
N ASP A 270 36.96 21.28 -3.93
CA ASP A 270 38.36 21.76 -3.98
C ASP A 270 38.81 22.27 -5.36
N GLY A 271 37.94 22.11 -6.38
CA GLY A 271 38.19 22.50 -7.78
C GLY A 271 38.91 21.44 -8.60
N THR A 272 39.10 20.23 -8.05
CA THR A 272 39.72 19.11 -8.74
C THR A 272 38.71 17.98 -8.96
N PRO A 273 38.56 17.43 -10.18
CA PRO A 273 37.64 16.33 -10.40
C PRO A 273 38.07 15.06 -9.63
N ASP A 274 37.11 14.45 -8.95
CA ASP A 274 37.23 13.22 -8.20
C ASP A 274 36.81 11.99 -8.99
N ASN A 275 37.44 10.85 -8.64
CA ASN A 275 37.03 9.54 -9.12
C ASN A 275 36.74 8.63 -7.94
N ALA A 276 35.51 8.28 -7.74
CA ALA A 276 35.07 7.48 -6.61
C ALA A 276 34.25 6.26 -7.04
N VAL A 277 34.53 5.11 -6.42
CA VAL A 277 33.72 3.89 -6.58
C VAL A 277 33.40 3.31 -5.22
N SER A 278 32.11 3.04 -5.00
CA SER A 278 31.62 2.41 -3.79
C SER A 278 30.54 1.40 -4.15
N ALA A 279 30.84 0.11 -4.05
CA ALA A 279 29.91 -0.96 -4.41
C ALA A 279 29.83 -2.01 -3.30
N ASN A 280 28.60 -2.45 -3.01
CA ASN A 280 28.34 -3.51 -2.04
C ASN A 280 27.11 -4.32 -2.44
N TYR A 281 27.20 -5.64 -2.25
CA TYR A 281 26.09 -6.57 -2.41
C TYR A 281 26.06 -7.55 -1.25
N GLN A 282 24.93 -7.57 -0.53
CA GLN A 282 24.70 -8.48 0.58
C GLN A 282 23.45 -9.29 0.32
N LYS A 283 23.56 -10.61 0.40
CA LYS A 283 22.47 -11.58 0.21
C LYS A 283 22.17 -12.31 1.52
N ASP A 284 20.99 -12.93 1.56
CA ASP A 284 20.52 -13.71 2.71
C ASP A 284 20.51 -12.89 4.01
N VAL A 285 20.25 -11.58 3.88
CA VAL A 285 20.20 -10.63 4.99
C VAL A 285 18.87 -10.81 5.71
N LYS A 286 18.91 -10.85 7.05
CA LYS A 286 17.68 -10.93 7.86
C LYS A 286 16.79 -9.72 7.60
N ALA A 287 15.50 -9.98 7.35
CA ALA A 287 14.49 -8.96 7.09
C ALA A 287 13.45 -8.94 8.21
N VAL A 288 13.12 -7.73 8.66
CA VAL A 288 12.11 -7.46 9.68
C VAL A 288 11.15 -6.40 9.15
N TYR A 289 9.85 -6.62 9.30
CA TYR A 289 8.85 -5.59 9.01
C TYR A 289 7.87 -5.47 10.17
N LYS A 290 7.53 -4.22 10.57
CA LYS A 290 6.62 -3.92 11.68
C LYS A 290 5.32 -3.34 11.14
N SER A 291 4.19 -3.83 11.64
CA SER A 291 2.88 -3.17 11.47
C SER A 291 2.52 -2.43 12.76
N PRO A 292 1.88 -1.25 12.70
CA PRO A 292 1.53 -0.49 13.89
C PRO A 292 0.40 -1.14 14.69
N VAL A 293 0.24 -0.74 15.93
CA VAL A 293 -1.04 -0.84 16.65
C VAL A 293 -2.06 -0.01 15.91
N SER A 294 -3.32 -0.48 15.83
CA SER A 294 -4.44 0.36 15.42
C SER A 294 -5.66 0.16 16.30
N ALA A 295 -6.47 1.20 16.39
CA ALA A 295 -7.76 1.17 17.08
C ALA A 295 -8.83 1.85 16.23
N ALA A 296 -9.95 1.16 16.01
CA ALA A 296 -11.05 1.69 15.22
C ALA A 296 -12.35 1.72 16.01
N ILE A 297 -13.17 2.71 15.70
CA ILE A 297 -14.56 2.81 16.15
C ILE A 297 -15.47 3.04 14.96
N GLY A 298 -16.70 2.58 15.04
CA GLY A 298 -17.69 2.83 14.00
C GLY A 298 -19.11 2.75 14.51
N ALA A 299 -20.00 3.40 13.79
CA ALA A 299 -21.43 3.39 14.04
C ALA A 299 -22.22 3.24 12.74
N ALA A 300 -23.37 2.65 12.81
CA ALA A 300 -24.36 2.63 11.74
C ALA A 300 -25.72 3.05 12.29
N TRP A 301 -26.41 3.93 11.55
CA TRP A 301 -27.74 4.39 11.85
C TRP A 301 -28.73 3.92 10.79
N ASP A 302 -29.75 3.20 11.22
CA ASP A 302 -30.83 2.66 10.39
C ASP A 302 -32.03 3.61 10.44
N ALA A 303 -32.28 4.33 9.36
CA ALA A 303 -33.43 5.21 9.16
C ALA A 303 -34.42 4.58 8.18
N GLY A 304 -34.62 3.27 8.26
CA GLY A 304 -35.56 2.51 7.41
C GLY A 304 -34.94 2.16 6.06
N ASN A 305 -35.32 2.86 5.01
CA ASN A 305 -34.77 2.60 3.67
C ASN A 305 -33.36 3.19 3.46
N THR A 306 -32.92 4.04 4.38
CA THR A 306 -31.60 4.66 4.32
C THR A 306 -30.80 4.24 5.53
N LYS A 307 -29.55 3.79 5.31
CA LYS A 307 -28.59 3.54 6.39
C LYS A 307 -27.36 4.39 6.20
N VAL A 308 -26.89 4.96 7.29
CA VAL A 308 -25.69 5.80 7.32
C VAL A 308 -24.64 5.12 8.19
N TYR A 309 -23.42 5.07 7.69
CA TYR A 309 -22.28 4.41 8.31
C TYR A 309 -21.16 5.42 8.53
N ALA A 310 -20.50 5.37 9.66
CA ALA A 310 -19.30 6.15 9.91
C ALA A 310 -18.27 5.30 10.66
N SER A 311 -17.01 5.48 10.32
CA SER A 311 -15.91 4.83 11.03
C SER A 311 -14.69 5.74 11.05
N ALA A 312 -13.88 5.58 12.10
CA ALA A 312 -12.56 6.16 12.22
C ALA A 312 -11.58 5.11 12.76
N GLU A 313 -10.34 5.13 12.29
CA GLU A 313 -9.26 4.26 12.75
C GLU A 313 -7.99 5.09 12.94
N TRP A 314 -7.41 4.97 14.12
CA TRP A 314 -6.11 5.50 14.48
C TRP A 314 -5.05 4.41 14.32
N PHE A 315 -3.91 4.79 13.76
CA PHE A 315 -2.71 3.98 13.65
C PHE A 315 -1.58 4.65 14.42
N ASP A 316 -0.85 3.89 15.20
CA ASP A 316 0.26 4.38 15.99
C ASP A 316 1.50 4.63 15.13
N ALA A 317 2.43 5.43 15.64
CA ALA A 317 3.72 5.64 15.04
C ALA A 317 4.62 4.39 15.16
N ILE A 318 5.58 4.29 14.25
CA ILE A 318 6.66 3.31 14.30
C ILE A 318 7.98 4.05 14.23
N ASP A 319 8.78 3.94 15.29
CA ASP A 319 10.14 4.48 15.32
C ASP A 319 11.00 3.87 14.20
N ARG A 320 11.93 4.67 13.68
CA ARG A 320 12.82 4.25 12.59
C ARG A 320 13.64 3.02 12.97
N TYR A 321 13.68 2.06 12.06
CA TYR A 321 14.44 0.82 12.21
C TYR A 321 14.93 0.33 10.84
N ASN A 322 15.95 -0.52 10.83
CA ASN A 322 16.43 -1.19 9.64
C ASN A 322 15.51 -2.36 9.28
N VAL A 323 14.95 -2.34 8.06
CA VAL A 323 14.15 -3.44 7.51
C VAL A 323 15.05 -4.62 7.12
N LEU A 324 16.25 -4.32 6.63
CA LEU A 324 17.31 -5.28 6.34
C LEU A 324 18.48 -5.04 7.30
N GLU A 325 18.90 -6.08 8.02
CA GLU A 325 20.04 -6.03 8.96
C GLU A 325 21.35 -6.22 8.18
N THR A 326 21.74 -5.21 7.39
CA THR A 326 22.98 -5.22 6.59
C THR A 326 24.21 -4.88 7.43
N GLU A 327 25.37 -5.41 7.04
CA GLU A 327 26.65 -5.07 7.62
C GLU A 327 27.25 -3.80 6.98
N PRO A 328 28.04 -3.02 7.73
CA PRO A 328 28.84 -1.95 7.17
C PRO A 328 29.84 -2.49 6.13
N PHE A 329 30.21 -1.66 5.16
CA PHE A 329 31.22 -2.00 4.16
C PHE A 329 32.16 -0.81 3.92
N VAL A 330 33.34 -1.10 3.40
CA VAL A 330 34.37 -0.08 3.11
C VAL A 330 34.26 0.34 1.64
N SER A 331 34.21 1.65 1.38
CA SER A 331 34.28 2.23 0.05
C SER A 331 35.61 1.84 -0.62
N GLN A 332 35.56 1.43 -1.87
CA GLN A 332 36.72 0.93 -2.59
C GLN A 332 37.78 2.02 -2.88
N THR A 333 37.35 3.25 -3.02
CA THR A 333 38.24 4.38 -3.37
C THR A 333 38.57 5.25 -2.16
N GLU A 334 37.56 5.63 -1.40
CA GLU A 334 37.70 6.60 -0.30
C GLU A 334 38.16 5.96 1.01
N GLY A 335 37.95 4.64 1.15
CA GLY A 335 38.31 3.91 2.37
C GLY A 335 37.33 4.11 3.54
N ASP A 336 36.31 4.91 3.37
CA ASP A 336 35.30 5.19 4.37
C ASP A 336 34.40 4.00 4.62
N THR A 337 33.94 3.87 5.87
CA THR A 337 32.96 2.87 6.23
C THR A 337 31.53 3.39 5.95
N LEU A 338 30.84 2.71 5.05
CA LEU A 338 29.48 3.04 4.61
C LEU A 338 28.46 2.02 5.10
N LEU A 339 27.20 2.45 5.16
CA LEU A 339 26.06 1.59 5.49
C LEU A 339 25.20 1.36 4.24
N ASN A 340 24.81 0.10 4.02
CA ASN A 340 23.83 -0.26 3.00
C ASN A 340 22.43 -0.33 3.63
N GLU A 341 21.99 0.76 4.24
CA GLU A 341 20.74 0.81 5.01
C GLU A 341 19.48 0.64 4.13
N ALA A 342 18.46 0.05 4.71
CA ALA A 342 17.09 0.02 4.19
C ALA A 342 16.13 0.21 5.37
N THR A 343 15.74 1.45 5.63
CA THR A 343 14.98 1.81 6.84
C THR A 343 13.48 1.94 6.58
N HIS A 344 12.70 1.84 7.65
CA HIS A 344 11.28 2.19 7.68
C HIS A 344 10.96 2.93 8.96
N ALA A 345 10.05 3.90 8.86
CA ALA A 345 9.38 4.58 9.97
C ALA A 345 7.96 4.94 9.55
N ALA A 346 7.06 5.11 10.50
CA ALA A 346 5.71 5.58 10.24
C ALA A 346 5.28 6.62 11.28
N SER A 347 4.67 7.70 10.84
CA SER A 347 3.98 8.65 11.72
C SER A 347 2.62 8.11 12.14
N SER A 348 2.13 8.58 13.29
CA SER A 348 0.76 8.31 13.70
C SER A 348 -0.23 9.03 12.79
N VAL A 349 -1.29 8.32 12.36
CA VAL A 349 -2.32 8.86 11.47
C VAL A 349 -3.71 8.45 11.94
N VAL A 350 -4.70 9.26 11.59
CA VAL A 350 -6.13 8.96 11.78
C VAL A 350 -6.83 9.04 10.42
N ASN A 351 -7.53 7.98 10.08
CA ASN A 351 -8.41 7.93 8.90
C ASN A 351 -9.87 7.89 9.34
N ALA A 352 -10.74 8.58 8.60
CA ALA A 352 -12.17 8.61 8.87
C ALA A 352 -12.97 8.66 7.58
N GLY A 353 -14.24 8.27 7.69
CA GLY A 353 -15.14 8.32 6.55
C GLY A 353 -16.60 8.12 6.91
N ILE A 354 -17.42 8.29 5.88
CA ILE A 354 -18.87 8.13 5.92
C ILE A 354 -19.34 7.35 4.71
N GLY A 355 -20.31 6.46 4.92
CA GLY A 355 -20.97 5.70 3.87
C GLY A 355 -22.49 5.81 3.98
N ILE A 356 -23.17 5.66 2.87
CA ILE A 356 -24.64 5.64 2.79
C ILE A 356 -25.09 4.46 1.94
N GLU A 357 -26.09 3.77 2.43
CA GLU A 357 -26.83 2.74 1.71
C GLU A 357 -28.28 3.19 1.57
N GLN A 358 -28.81 3.16 0.34
CA GLN A 358 -30.20 3.41 0.04
C GLN A 358 -30.85 2.14 -0.49
N ILE A 359 -31.83 1.61 0.22
CA ILE A 359 -32.62 0.45 -0.19
C ILE A 359 -33.76 0.95 -1.10
N LEU A 360 -33.67 0.62 -2.39
CA LEU A 360 -34.72 0.97 -3.35
C LEU A 360 -35.88 -0.05 -3.31
N ASN A 361 -35.52 -1.31 -3.17
CA ASN A 361 -36.45 -2.44 -2.99
C ASN A 361 -35.66 -3.66 -2.45
N PRO A 362 -36.30 -4.78 -2.10
CA PRO A 362 -35.60 -5.95 -1.54
C PRO A 362 -34.49 -6.54 -2.41
N LYS A 363 -34.46 -6.21 -3.72
CA LYS A 363 -33.47 -6.76 -4.67
C LYS A 363 -32.39 -5.76 -5.07
N VAL A 364 -32.61 -4.45 -4.85
CA VAL A 364 -31.71 -3.40 -5.35
C VAL A 364 -31.37 -2.41 -4.25
N ARG A 365 -30.07 -2.20 -4.05
CA ARG A 365 -29.52 -1.22 -3.11
C ARG A 365 -28.51 -0.33 -3.84
N LEU A 366 -28.43 0.93 -3.43
CA LEU A 366 -27.41 1.88 -3.88
C LEU A 366 -26.46 2.18 -2.73
N PHE A 367 -25.19 2.40 -3.06
CA PHE A 367 -24.15 2.69 -2.11
C PHE A 367 -23.34 3.91 -2.55
N GLY A 368 -22.88 4.69 -1.58
CA GLY A 368 -21.92 5.77 -1.79
C GLY A 368 -21.09 6.00 -0.54
N ALA A 369 -19.83 6.38 -0.68
CA ALA A 369 -18.98 6.69 0.46
C ALA A 369 -17.89 7.69 0.12
N PHE A 370 -17.41 8.37 1.18
CA PHE A 370 -16.22 9.18 1.19
C PHE A 370 -15.33 8.77 2.37
N ARG A 371 -14.02 8.69 2.16
CA ARG A 371 -13.04 8.45 3.22
C ARG A 371 -11.71 9.12 2.96
N THR A 372 -10.97 9.39 4.03
CA THR A 372 -9.57 9.83 4.00
C THR A 372 -8.62 8.64 4.13
N ASP A 373 -7.39 8.82 3.67
CA ASP A 373 -6.29 7.86 3.79
C ASP A 373 -4.98 8.63 3.87
N ALA A 374 -4.64 9.06 5.09
CA ALA A 374 -3.47 9.86 5.35
C ALA A 374 -2.18 9.06 5.19
N SER A 375 -1.14 9.70 4.68
CA SER A 375 0.19 9.11 4.58
C SER A 375 0.87 9.07 5.94
N SER A 376 1.39 7.92 6.32
CA SER A 376 2.24 7.74 7.50
C SER A 376 3.73 7.97 7.20
N PHE A 377 4.07 8.55 6.07
CA PHE A 377 5.46 8.78 5.67
C PHE A 377 6.21 9.67 6.64
N VAL A 378 7.45 9.26 6.98
CA VAL A 378 8.38 10.04 7.81
C VAL A 378 9.60 10.38 6.97
N PRO A 379 9.90 11.67 6.70
CA PRO A 379 11.06 12.07 5.91
C PRO A 379 12.38 11.55 6.51
N TYR A 380 13.32 11.22 5.64
CA TYR A 380 14.67 10.76 6.01
C TYR A 380 15.67 11.03 4.89
N ASN A 381 16.87 11.47 5.25
CA ASN A 381 17.93 11.74 4.27
C ASN A 381 18.68 10.47 3.81
N GLY A 382 18.55 9.35 4.55
CA GLY A 382 19.08 8.04 4.16
C GLY A 382 18.09 7.23 3.33
N ARG A 383 18.47 6.01 2.96
CA ARG A 383 17.61 5.11 2.18
C ARG A 383 16.48 4.52 3.03
N GLN A 384 15.27 4.63 2.53
CA GLN A 384 14.08 4.04 3.14
C GLN A 384 13.29 3.22 2.13
N VAL A 385 12.50 2.27 2.64
CA VAL A 385 11.66 1.39 1.83
C VAL A 385 10.32 2.01 1.47
N SER A 386 9.92 3.08 2.16
CA SER A 386 8.66 3.80 1.94
C SER A 386 8.84 4.94 0.95
N PHE A 387 7.84 5.17 0.12
CA PHE A 387 7.90 6.10 -1.00
C PHE A 387 6.75 7.13 -1.03
N SER A 388 5.51 6.73 -0.70
CA SER A 388 4.32 7.57 -0.91
C SER A 388 4.19 8.65 0.14
N THR A 389 4.38 9.92 -0.23
CA THR A 389 4.36 11.07 0.68
C THR A 389 3.01 11.79 0.75
N TRP A 390 2.06 11.49 -0.12
CA TRP A 390 0.81 12.23 -0.32
C TRP A 390 -0.37 11.59 0.40
N ASP A 391 -1.25 12.43 0.94
CA ASP A 391 -2.55 12.02 1.47
C ASP A 391 -3.53 11.72 0.34
N ILE A 392 -4.45 10.80 0.58
CA ILE A 392 -5.43 10.37 -0.42
C ILE A 392 -6.85 10.55 0.12
N SER A 393 -7.72 11.05 -0.72
CA SER A 393 -9.17 11.01 -0.52
C SER A 393 -9.80 10.04 -1.50
N HIS A 394 -10.82 9.31 -1.05
CA HIS A 394 -11.51 8.31 -1.87
C HIS A 394 -13.01 8.57 -1.90
N LEU A 395 -13.58 8.46 -3.09
CA LEU A 395 -15.02 8.43 -3.34
C LEU A 395 -15.37 7.06 -3.91
N SER A 396 -16.45 6.45 -3.45
CA SER A 396 -17.00 5.22 -4.03
C SER A 396 -18.48 5.33 -4.24
N ALA A 397 -18.99 4.67 -5.27
CA ALA A 397 -20.41 4.55 -5.54
C ALA A 397 -20.69 3.24 -6.30
N GLY A 398 -21.90 2.70 -6.13
CA GLY A 398 -22.30 1.49 -6.82
C GLY A 398 -23.65 0.97 -6.41
N SER A 399 -23.97 -0.23 -6.90
CA SER A 399 -25.25 -0.90 -6.70
C SER A 399 -25.05 -2.33 -6.27
N GLY A 400 -25.96 -2.82 -5.42
CA GLY A 400 -26.06 -4.22 -5.02
C GLY A 400 -27.35 -4.83 -5.53
N PHE A 401 -27.27 -6.08 -6.00
CA PHE A 401 -28.38 -6.85 -6.56
C PHE A 401 -28.50 -8.17 -5.82
N THR A 402 -29.68 -8.47 -5.28
CA THR A 402 -29.97 -9.75 -4.62
C THR A 402 -30.76 -10.64 -5.58
N LEU A 403 -30.19 -11.80 -5.95
CA LEU A 403 -30.73 -12.76 -6.90
C LEU A 403 -30.78 -14.15 -6.25
N GLY A 404 -31.82 -14.41 -5.48
CA GLY A 404 -31.94 -15.62 -4.67
C GLY A 404 -30.80 -15.70 -3.64
N ARG A 405 -29.97 -16.75 -3.70
CA ARG A 405 -28.80 -16.94 -2.81
C ARG A 405 -27.57 -16.13 -3.22
N PHE A 406 -27.62 -15.40 -4.32
CA PHE A 406 -26.52 -14.59 -4.81
C PHE A 406 -26.77 -13.12 -4.49
N ALA A 407 -25.78 -12.42 -3.95
CA ALA A 407 -25.75 -10.97 -3.89
C ALA A 407 -24.53 -10.49 -4.70
N LEU A 408 -24.83 -9.78 -5.79
CA LEU A 408 -23.84 -9.16 -6.68
C LEU A 408 -23.73 -7.68 -6.34
N THR A 409 -22.51 -7.18 -6.26
CA THR A 409 -22.25 -5.73 -6.15
C THR A 409 -21.37 -5.28 -7.30
N LEU A 410 -21.69 -4.13 -7.89
CA LEU A 410 -20.95 -3.48 -8.94
C LEU A 410 -20.83 -1.99 -8.66
N GLY A 411 -19.65 -1.44 -8.88
CA GLY A 411 -19.44 -0.02 -8.65
C GLY A 411 -18.06 0.45 -9.07
N PHE A 412 -17.75 1.66 -8.67
CA PHE A 412 -16.47 2.30 -8.94
C PHE A 412 -15.98 3.07 -7.71
N SER A 413 -14.66 3.29 -7.66
CA SER A 413 -14.02 4.17 -6.70
C SER A 413 -13.05 5.09 -7.44
N TYR A 414 -13.06 6.36 -7.06
CA TYR A 414 -12.11 7.37 -7.50
C TYR A 414 -11.29 7.84 -6.31
N SER A 415 -9.97 7.83 -6.46
CA SER A 415 -9.03 8.26 -5.43
C SER A 415 -8.17 9.38 -5.98
N PHE A 416 -7.93 10.40 -5.18
CA PHE A 416 -7.13 11.55 -5.57
C PHE A 416 -6.33 12.08 -4.38
N GLY A 417 -5.16 12.63 -4.68
CA GLY A 417 -4.28 13.27 -3.72
C GLY A 417 -3.26 14.15 -4.43
N ASP A 418 -2.78 15.13 -3.71
CA ASP A 418 -1.69 16.00 -4.13
C ASP A 418 -0.76 16.27 -2.95
N HIS A 419 0.48 16.54 -3.25
CA HIS A 419 1.49 16.87 -2.25
C HIS A 419 2.63 17.64 -2.90
N SER A 420 3.27 18.51 -2.14
CA SER A 420 4.49 19.18 -2.57
C SER A 420 5.68 18.62 -1.79
N VAL A 421 6.66 18.06 -2.49
CA VAL A 421 7.89 17.53 -1.91
C VAL A 421 9.05 18.48 -2.18
N THR A 422 9.87 18.71 -1.18
CA THR A 422 11.03 19.62 -1.26
C THR A 422 12.32 18.94 -1.72
N GLN A 423 12.31 17.62 -1.80
CA GLN A 423 13.47 16.84 -2.25
C GLN A 423 13.14 16.07 -3.52
N PRO A 424 14.10 15.88 -4.45
CA PRO A 424 13.91 15.00 -5.59
C PRO A 424 13.62 13.58 -5.09
N PHE A 425 12.89 12.81 -5.89
CA PHE A 425 12.57 11.40 -5.59
C PHE A 425 13.79 10.50 -5.48
N ASP A 426 14.92 10.98 -5.95
CA ASP A 426 16.20 10.38 -5.69
C ASP A 426 17.18 11.42 -5.19
N THR A 427 17.64 11.22 -3.97
CA THR A 427 18.74 11.97 -3.40
C THR A 427 20.05 11.41 -3.95
N MET A 428 20.50 11.90 -5.06
CA MET A 428 21.94 12.11 -5.18
C MET A 428 22.29 13.08 -4.06
N ASP A 429 23.24 12.72 -3.24
CA ASP A 429 23.67 13.48 -2.07
C ASP A 429 23.75 14.98 -2.42
N ALA A 430 23.16 15.84 -1.58
CA ALA A 430 23.11 17.28 -1.83
C ALA A 430 24.53 17.92 -1.96
N SER A 431 25.56 17.18 -1.61
CA SER A 431 26.96 17.54 -1.85
C SER A 431 27.42 17.33 -3.30
N ALA A 432 26.75 16.48 -4.10
CA ALA A 432 27.14 16.21 -5.50
C ALA A 432 26.28 16.98 -6.51
N THR A 433 26.06 18.14 -6.18
CA THR A 433 25.27 19.01 -6.48
C THR A 433 24.61 19.90 -7.46
N THR A 434 25.13 20.39 -8.48
CA THR A 434 24.56 21.28 -9.51
C THR A 434 23.61 20.58 -10.48
N PHE A 435 23.72 19.28 -10.66
CA PHE A 435 22.84 18.49 -11.54
C PHE A 435 21.42 18.27 -10.98
N ASN A 436 21.20 18.46 -9.69
CA ASN A 436 19.93 18.20 -9.06
C ASN A 436 19.51 19.32 -8.11
N PRO A 437 19.03 20.46 -8.67
CA PRO A 437 18.66 21.60 -7.85
C PRO A 437 17.56 21.22 -6.86
N VAL A 438 17.79 21.47 -5.58
CA VAL A 438 16.78 21.37 -4.54
C VAL A 438 15.64 22.31 -4.86
N GLY A 439 14.44 21.78 -4.95
CA GLY A 439 13.23 22.58 -5.23
C GLY A 439 11.98 21.81 -4.87
N THR A 440 10.92 22.57 -4.60
CA THR A 440 9.59 21.98 -4.37
C THR A 440 9.06 21.36 -5.65
N ARG A 441 8.57 20.13 -5.57
CA ARG A 441 7.97 19.38 -6.66
C ARG A 441 6.53 19.03 -6.33
N ASP A 442 5.63 19.27 -7.27
CA ASP A 442 4.22 18.91 -7.10
C ASP A 442 3.97 17.49 -7.57
N VAL A 443 3.45 16.67 -6.66
CA VAL A 443 2.99 15.31 -6.95
C VAL A 443 1.49 15.34 -7.13
N LYS A 444 0.99 14.77 -8.21
CA LYS A 444 -0.43 14.47 -8.42
C LYS A 444 -0.65 12.98 -8.48
N TYR A 445 -1.56 12.50 -7.65
CA TYR A 445 -2.04 11.13 -7.59
C TYR A 445 -3.49 11.04 -8.01
N GLN A 446 -3.82 10.11 -8.89
CA GLN A 446 -5.18 9.77 -9.29
C GLN A 446 -5.31 8.27 -9.51
N ARG A 447 -6.43 7.70 -9.04
CA ARG A 447 -6.75 6.29 -9.28
C ARG A 447 -8.23 6.12 -9.52
N PHE A 448 -8.56 5.37 -10.56
CA PHE A 448 -9.91 4.91 -10.85
C PHE A 448 -9.97 3.39 -10.73
N LYS A 449 -11.00 2.87 -10.06
CA LYS A 449 -11.17 1.46 -9.78
C LYS A 449 -12.61 1.03 -10.11
N VAL A 450 -12.77 -0.07 -10.86
CA VAL A 450 -14.03 -0.78 -11.03
C VAL A 450 -14.09 -1.91 -10.02
N LEU A 451 -15.17 -1.99 -9.28
CA LEU A 451 -15.38 -2.91 -8.17
C LEU A 451 -16.45 -3.93 -8.53
N ALA A 452 -16.18 -5.19 -8.23
CA ALA A 452 -17.14 -6.28 -8.33
C ALA A 452 -17.08 -7.15 -7.07
N GLY A 453 -18.24 -7.50 -6.53
CA GLY A 453 -18.33 -8.38 -5.37
C GLY A 453 -19.44 -9.40 -5.57
N LEU A 454 -19.18 -10.63 -5.13
CA LEU A 454 -20.14 -11.73 -5.12
C LEU A 454 -20.20 -12.33 -3.73
N ASN A 455 -21.40 -12.38 -3.17
CA ASN A 455 -21.69 -13.13 -1.96
C ASN A 455 -22.65 -14.28 -2.32
N VAL A 456 -22.32 -15.48 -1.89
CA VAL A 456 -23.08 -16.70 -2.20
C VAL A 456 -23.51 -17.34 -0.88
N GLY A 457 -24.83 -17.37 -0.62
CA GLY A 457 -25.39 -18.20 0.45
C GLY A 457 -25.22 -19.68 0.10
N LEU A 458 -24.80 -20.47 1.07
CA LEU A 458 -24.50 -21.91 0.90
C LEU A 458 -25.64 -22.82 1.38
N ASP A 459 -26.80 -22.21 1.78
CA ASP A 459 -28.01 -22.93 2.20
C ASP A 459 -28.82 -23.46 1.01
#